data_897c41f2f868aa48e0ea165858d285b0
#
_entry.id   897c41f2f868aa48e0ea165858d285b0
#
_cell.length_a   1.000
_cell.length_b   1.000
_cell.length_c   1.000
_cell.angle_alpha   90.00
_cell.angle_beta   90.00
_cell.angle_gamma   90.00
#
_symmetry.space_group_name_H-M   'P 1'
#
loop_
_entity.id
_entity.type
_entity.pdbx_description
1 polymer ?
#
loop_
_entity_poly.entity_id
_entity_poly.type
_entity_poly.pdbx_seq_one_letter_code
_entity_poly.pdbx_strand_id
1 'polypeptide(L)'
;MPKHIRLVSLLVACSLWSIPSSAQAQAFIPHTVQIDQAQLEKQGLNFAREAAQLAQFQQIEPALVRAELAVKLAPQNDKVWWLLGSLYLQNKELDQAITTLNKAQKLNPKNAEVLFALGSAQFQKKDYQEAITNYQAGLKLKPNYAGGLFGLGNAYYMLNKLPEAIAQFNLAVKQDQKFWPAINNIGLIKHQQGDISGAIQQWQMAVKIDKKAAEPLLALAIATYNKGEIQQGVKMGVSALRIDSRYADLDFLKENLWGERLLLEAAKFLALPEVKSALQELTEGSSP
;
A
#
# COMPACT_ATOMS: atom_id res chain seq x y z
N MET A 1 -48.62 -72.04 68.76
CA MET A 1 -49.69 -71.27 69.38
C MET A 1 -49.47 -69.79 69.22
N PRO A 2 -50.49 -69.12 68.85
CA PRO A 2 -50.40 -67.81 68.25
C PRO A 2 -50.73 -66.68 69.19
N LYS A 3 -50.35 -65.44 68.79
CA LYS A 3 -51.08 -64.25 69.29
C LYS A 3 -51.16 -63.19 68.20
N HIS A 4 -52.38 -62.97 67.78
CA HIS A 4 -52.77 -61.88 66.89
C HIS A 4 -52.66 -60.54 67.59
N ILE A 5 -52.00 -59.61 67.01
CA ILE A 5 -52.09 -58.22 67.43
C ILE A 5 -52.68 -57.47 66.23
N ARG A 6 -53.85 -56.95 66.40
CA ARG A 6 -54.57 -56.07 65.50
C ARG A 6 -53.96 -54.66 65.61
N LEU A 7 -53.40 -54.20 64.58
CA LEU A 7 -52.98 -52.78 64.47
C LEU A 7 -54.14 -52.01 63.85
N VAL A 8 -54.67 -51.09 64.62
CA VAL A 8 -55.69 -50.14 64.19
C VAL A 8 -55.01 -49.05 63.36
N SER A 9 -55.37 -48.98 62.11
CA SER A 9 -54.87 -47.93 61.21
C SER A 9 -55.65 -46.65 61.45
N LEU A 10 -54.99 -45.67 62.00
CA LEU A 10 -55.48 -44.29 62.09
C LEU A 10 -55.24 -43.57 60.75
N LEU A 11 -56.28 -43.38 59.95
CA LEU A 11 -56.28 -42.55 58.74
C LEU A 11 -56.36 -41.09 59.20
N VAL A 12 -55.20 -40.39 59.15
CA VAL A 12 -55.17 -38.95 59.24
C VAL A 12 -55.37 -38.40 57.84
N ALA A 13 -56.51 -37.87 57.54
CA ALA A 13 -56.79 -37.14 56.32
C ALA A 13 -56.15 -35.77 56.43
N CYS A 14 -54.92 -35.64 55.84
CA CYS A 14 -54.36 -34.36 55.60
C CYS A 14 -55.02 -33.77 54.36
N SER A 15 -55.95 -32.87 54.57
CA SER A 15 -56.45 -32.00 53.49
C SER A 15 -55.32 -31.05 53.03
N LEU A 16 -54.64 -31.43 51.96
CA LEU A 16 -53.77 -30.57 51.26
C LEU A 16 -54.58 -29.47 50.55
N TRP A 17 -54.61 -28.31 51.15
CA TRP A 17 -55.02 -27.12 50.47
C TRP A 17 -53.93 -26.83 49.42
N SER A 18 -54.14 -27.21 48.16
CA SER A 18 -53.39 -26.76 47.01
C SER A 18 -53.70 -25.29 46.77
N ILE A 19 -52.88 -24.45 47.30
CA ILE A 19 -52.81 -23.03 46.83
C ILE A 19 -52.36 -23.11 45.37
N PRO A 20 -53.14 -22.63 44.40
CA PRO A 20 -52.63 -22.48 43.02
C PRO A 20 -51.54 -21.44 43.08
N SER A 21 -50.30 -21.86 43.09
CA SER A 21 -49.21 -20.97 42.74
C SER A 21 -49.47 -20.53 41.31
N SER A 22 -49.97 -19.32 41.15
CA SER A 22 -49.95 -18.66 39.88
C SER A 22 -48.47 -18.61 39.44
N ALA A 23 -48.05 -19.58 38.68
CA ALA A 23 -46.80 -19.52 37.96
C ALA A 23 -46.94 -18.31 37.02
N GLN A 24 -46.45 -17.16 37.47
CA GLN A 24 -46.20 -16.05 36.57
C GLN A 24 -45.14 -16.56 35.60
N ALA A 25 -45.59 -17.03 34.44
CA ALA A 25 -44.73 -17.20 33.31
C ALA A 25 -44.17 -15.80 33.00
N GLN A 26 -42.99 -15.51 33.51
CA GLN A 26 -42.23 -14.37 33.02
C GLN A 26 -42.03 -14.64 31.53
N ALA A 27 -42.87 -14.01 30.72
CA ALA A 27 -42.61 -13.96 29.30
C ALA A 27 -41.23 -13.33 29.15
N PHE A 28 -40.26 -14.12 28.73
CA PHE A 28 -39.00 -13.60 28.22
C PHE A 28 -39.39 -12.75 27.01
N ILE A 29 -39.59 -11.46 27.24
CA ILE A 29 -39.62 -10.49 26.14
C ILE A 29 -38.20 -10.53 25.58
N PRO A 30 -38.00 -11.05 24.37
CA PRO A 30 -36.68 -10.97 23.78
C PRO A 30 -36.32 -9.49 23.69
N HIS A 31 -35.38 -9.04 24.50
CA HIS A 31 -34.78 -7.75 24.35
C HIS A 31 -34.06 -7.81 22.98
N THR A 32 -34.78 -7.48 21.94
CA THR A 32 -34.16 -7.14 20.65
C THR A 32 -33.33 -5.91 20.93
N VAL A 33 -32.01 -6.09 21.07
CA VAL A 33 -31.08 -4.98 21.09
C VAL A 33 -31.28 -4.24 19.75
N GLN A 34 -31.94 -3.09 19.81
CA GLN A 34 -32.01 -2.24 18.65
C GLN A 34 -30.59 -1.78 18.36
N ILE A 35 -29.99 -2.37 17.33
CA ILE A 35 -28.68 -1.97 16.86
C ILE A 35 -28.84 -0.62 16.17
N ASP A 36 -28.31 0.43 16.76
CA ASP A 36 -28.23 1.75 16.16
C ASP A 36 -27.16 1.74 15.07
N GLN A 37 -27.60 1.56 13.83
CA GLN A 37 -26.74 1.55 12.65
C GLN A 37 -25.90 2.82 12.52
N ALA A 38 -26.44 3.99 12.87
CA ALA A 38 -25.72 5.26 12.80
C ALA A 38 -24.59 5.30 13.84
N GLN A 39 -24.83 4.74 15.02
CA GLN A 39 -23.81 4.64 16.05
C GLN A 39 -22.71 3.66 15.67
N LEU A 40 -23.05 2.52 15.05
CA LEU A 40 -22.05 1.56 14.53
C LEU A 40 -21.21 2.18 13.44
N GLU A 41 -21.83 2.86 12.47
CA GLU A 41 -21.08 3.55 11.41
C GLU A 41 -20.15 4.60 11.98
N LYS A 42 -20.60 5.41 12.93
CA LYS A 42 -19.74 6.39 13.62
C LYS A 42 -18.55 5.73 14.31
N GLN A 43 -18.73 4.58 14.97
CA GLN A 43 -17.62 3.82 15.55
C GLN A 43 -16.68 3.28 14.47
N GLY A 44 -17.20 2.76 13.36
CA GLY A 44 -16.42 2.31 12.23
C GLY A 44 -15.54 3.42 11.66
N LEU A 45 -16.09 4.62 11.49
CA LEU A 45 -15.31 5.80 11.05
C LEU A 45 -14.25 6.24 12.07
N ASN A 46 -14.47 6.01 13.37
CA ASN A 46 -13.43 6.25 14.38
C ASN A 46 -12.27 5.27 14.22
N PHE A 47 -12.54 3.97 14.09
CA PHE A 47 -11.52 2.95 13.82
C PHE A 47 -10.77 3.22 12.51
N ALA A 48 -11.44 3.71 11.46
CA ALA A 48 -10.77 4.11 10.22
C ALA A 48 -9.80 5.27 10.45
N ARG A 49 -10.14 6.26 11.28
CA ARG A 49 -9.22 7.35 11.64
C ARG A 49 -8.01 6.87 12.43
N GLU A 50 -8.23 5.97 13.39
CA GLU A 50 -7.14 5.33 14.14
C GLU A 50 -6.22 4.53 13.20
N ALA A 51 -6.79 3.75 12.27
CA ALA A 51 -6.03 3.01 11.26
C ALA A 51 -5.16 3.95 10.40
N ALA A 52 -5.73 5.06 9.92
CA ALA A 52 -4.99 6.04 9.14
C ALA A 52 -3.84 6.69 9.94
N GLN A 53 -4.05 6.97 11.22
CA GLN A 53 -3.00 7.49 12.10
C GLN A 53 -1.87 6.47 12.30
N LEU A 54 -2.21 5.21 12.60
CA LEU A 54 -1.21 4.14 12.76
C LEU A 54 -0.40 3.95 11.48
N ALA A 55 -1.04 4.01 10.32
CA ALA A 55 -0.35 3.92 9.03
C ALA A 55 0.64 5.07 8.79
N GLN A 56 0.32 6.29 9.23
CA GLN A 56 1.24 7.43 9.17
C GLN A 56 2.52 7.20 9.98
N PHE A 57 2.44 6.44 11.07
CA PHE A 57 3.59 6.03 11.89
C PHE A 57 4.20 4.70 11.45
N GLN A 58 3.91 4.23 10.23
CA GLN A 58 4.41 2.96 9.66
C GLN A 58 3.99 1.70 10.46
N GLN A 59 2.99 1.81 11.32
CA GLN A 59 2.45 0.70 12.11
C GLN A 59 1.35 -0.01 11.31
N ILE A 60 1.75 -0.74 10.26
CA ILE A 60 0.82 -1.28 9.27
C ILE A 60 -0.05 -2.41 9.86
N GLU A 61 0.52 -3.35 10.60
CA GLU A 61 -0.24 -4.46 11.22
C GLU A 61 -1.33 -3.96 12.19
N PRO A 62 -1.06 -3.08 13.17
CA PRO A 62 -2.11 -2.49 13.99
C PRO A 62 -3.14 -1.68 13.18
N ALA A 63 -2.71 -1.00 12.10
CA ALA A 63 -3.61 -0.26 11.21
C ALA A 63 -4.59 -1.19 10.50
N LEU A 64 -4.14 -2.35 10.00
CA LEU A 64 -4.98 -3.37 9.36
C LEU A 64 -6.07 -3.85 10.32
N VAL A 65 -5.72 -4.19 11.57
CA VAL A 65 -6.70 -4.64 12.58
C VAL A 65 -7.81 -3.58 12.79
N ARG A 66 -7.43 -2.30 12.88
CA ARG A 66 -8.41 -1.21 13.03
C ARG A 66 -9.27 -1.01 11.78
N ALA A 67 -8.67 -1.10 10.59
CA ALA A 67 -9.40 -0.98 9.33
C ALA A 67 -10.37 -2.15 9.09
N GLU A 68 -10.02 -3.36 9.48
CA GLU A 68 -10.92 -4.52 9.44
C GLU A 68 -12.13 -4.36 10.37
N LEU A 69 -11.94 -3.78 11.56
CA LEU A 69 -13.06 -3.43 12.42
C LEU A 69 -13.91 -2.33 11.80
N ALA A 70 -13.28 -1.34 11.17
CA ALA A 70 -14.00 -0.26 10.50
C ALA A 70 -14.94 -0.76 9.41
N VAL A 71 -14.51 -1.69 8.54
CA VAL A 71 -15.37 -2.23 7.47
C VAL A 71 -16.50 -3.11 7.99
N LYS A 72 -16.32 -3.78 9.15
CA LYS A 72 -17.39 -4.55 9.79
C LYS A 72 -18.49 -3.65 10.35
N LEU A 73 -18.12 -2.47 10.87
CA LEU A 73 -19.06 -1.54 11.49
C LEU A 73 -19.65 -0.54 10.49
N ALA A 74 -18.94 -0.21 9.42
CA ALA A 74 -19.38 0.71 8.36
C ALA A 74 -19.31 0.06 6.96
N PRO A 75 -20.01 -1.07 6.71
CA PRO A 75 -19.83 -1.89 5.51
C PRO A 75 -20.33 -1.21 4.23
N GLN A 76 -21.12 -0.14 4.32
CA GLN A 76 -21.63 0.61 3.17
C GLN A 76 -20.79 1.85 2.84
N ASN A 77 -19.74 2.12 3.59
CA ASN A 77 -18.88 3.27 3.39
C ASN A 77 -17.67 2.92 2.51
N ASP A 78 -17.62 3.45 1.28
CA ASP A 78 -16.56 3.19 0.31
C ASP A 78 -15.17 3.60 0.82
N LYS A 79 -15.10 4.66 1.65
CA LYS A 79 -13.81 5.18 2.15
C LYS A 79 -13.15 4.23 3.14
N VAL A 80 -13.93 3.51 3.97
CA VAL A 80 -13.31 2.53 4.90
C VAL A 80 -12.80 1.31 4.15
N TRP A 81 -13.49 0.88 3.08
CA TRP A 81 -13.01 -0.19 2.20
C TRP A 81 -11.77 0.24 1.42
N TRP A 82 -11.75 1.48 0.92
CA TRP A 82 -10.56 2.05 0.26
C TRP A 82 -9.36 2.09 1.21
N LEU A 83 -9.55 2.54 2.45
CA LEU A 83 -8.47 2.56 3.45
C LEU A 83 -7.91 1.16 3.71
N LEU A 84 -8.77 0.18 3.96
CA LEU A 84 -8.34 -1.20 4.20
C LEU A 84 -7.60 -1.76 2.98
N GLY A 85 -8.11 -1.55 1.76
CA GLY A 85 -7.45 -1.99 0.55
C GLY A 85 -6.10 -1.30 0.31
N SER A 86 -5.98 -0.02 0.67
CA SER A 86 -4.71 0.71 0.60
C SER A 86 -3.68 0.20 1.62
N LEU A 87 -4.13 -0.22 2.80
CA LEU A 87 -3.26 -0.83 3.81
C LEU A 87 -2.77 -2.22 3.37
N TYR A 88 -3.64 -3.05 2.80
CA TYR A 88 -3.22 -4.33 2.20
C TYR A 88 -2.20 -4.12 1.07
N LEU A 89 -2.41 -3.08 0.23
CA LEU A 89 -1.46 -2.73 -0.82
C LEU A 89 -0.10 -2.33 -0.25
N GLN A 90 -0.09 -1.54 0.82
CA GLN A 90 1.14 -1.14 1.51
C GLN A 90 1.84 -2.34 2.18
N ASN A 91 1.07 -3.31 2.67
CA ASN A 91 1.57 -4.57 3.25
C ASN A 91 1.96 -5.62 2.20
N LYS A 92 1.88 -5.28 0.90
CA LYS A 92 2.13 -6.19 -0.24
C LYS A 92 1.18 -7.40 -0.33
N GLU A 93 0.04 -7.33 0.32
CA GLU A 93 -1.03 -8.33 0.27
C GLU A 93 -1.96 -8.03 -0.93
N LEU A 94 -1.43 -8.22 -2.14
CA LEU A 94 -2.02 -7.69 -3.37
C LEU A 94 -3.41 -8.27 -3.69
N ASP A 95 -3.67 -9.53 -3.41
CA ASP A 95 -4.97 -10.17 -3.67
C ASP A 95 -6.06 -9.64 -2.73
N GLN A 96 -5.74 -9.44 -1.45
CA GLN A 96 -6.63 -8.82 -0.48
C GLN A 96 -6.87 -7.34 -0.83
N ALA A 97 -5.82 -6.62 -1.25
CA ALA A 97 -5.94 -5.24 -1.70
C ALA A 97 -6.93 -5.12 -2.87
N ILE A 98 -6.77 -5.92 -3.92
CA ILE A 98 -7.65 -5.90 -5.11
C ILE A 98 -9.08 -6.27 -4.74
N THR A 99 -9.28 -7.33 -3.95
CA THR A 99 -10.61 -7.78 -3.51
C THR A 99 -11.32 -6.67 -2.73
N THR A 100 -10.62 -6.05 -1.80
CA THR A 100 -11.13 -5.00 -0.92
C THR A 100 -11.42 -3.71 -1.68
N LEU A 101 -10.50 -3.28 -2.57
CA LEU A 101 -10.69 -2.12 -3.43
C LEU A 101 -11.84 -2.30 -4.42
N ASN A 102 -12.04 -3.49 -4.95
CA ASN A 102 -13.21 -3.79 -5.79
C ASN A 102 -14.53 -3.64 -5.00
N LYS A 103 -14.53 -3.92 -3.70
CA LYS A 103 -15.70 -3.64 -2.86
C LYS A 103 -15.94 -2.13 -2.73
N ALA A 104 -14.88 -1.35 -2.50
CA ALA A 104 -14.96 0.11 -2.47
C ALA A 104 -15.47 0.67 -3.82
N GLN A 105 -14.96 0.17 -4.95
CA GLN A 105 -15.38 0.57 -6.28
C GLN A 105 -16.86 0.28 -6.55
N LYS A 106 -17.37 -0.87 -6.11
CA LYS A 106 -18.81 -1.21 -6.24
C LYS A 106 -19.70 -0.26 -5.44
N LEU A 107 -19.24 0.18 -4.27
CA LEU A 107 -19.99 1.13 -3.43
C LEU A 107 -19.96 2.54 -4.04
N ASN A 108 -18.83 2.96 -4.59
CA ASN A 108 -18.66 4.27 -5.21
C ASN A 108 -17.84 4.19 -6.51
N PRO A 109 -18.46 3.95 -7.66
CA PRO A 109 -17.75 3.84 -8.94
C PRO A 109 -17.07 5.13 -9.42
N LYS A 110 -17.41 6.28 -8.80
CA LYS A 110 -16.84 7.60 -9.14
C LYS A 110 -15.73 8.05 -8.18
N ASN A 111 -15.21 7.14 -7.36
CA ASN A 111 -14.09 7.43 -6.50
C ASN A 111 -12.77 7.20 -7.25
N ALA A 112 -12.11 8.28 -7.67
CA ALA A 112 -10.85 8.22 -8.42
C ALA A 112 -9.71 7.58 -7.60
N GLU A 113 -9.68 7.81 -6.28
CA GLU A 113 -8.65 7.26 -5.38
C GLU A 113 -8.69 5.73 -5.37
N VAL A 114 -9.88 5.13 -5.39
CA VAL A 114 -10.05 3.66 -5.49
C VAL A 114 -9.48 3.14 -6.80
N LEU A 115 -9.76 3.82 -7.93
CA LEU A 115 -9.26 3.43 -9.24
C LEU A 115 -7.74 3.53 -9.32
N PHE A 116 -7.14 4.58 -8.75
CA PHE A 116 -5.69 4.70 -8.68
C PHE A 116 -5.06 3.62 -7.79
N ALA A 117 -5.68 3.29 -6.67
CA ALA A 117 -5.21 2.21 -5.80
C ALA A 117 -5.31 0.84 -6.48
N LEU A 118 -6.40 0.56 -7.23
CA LEU A 118 -6.53 -0.64 -8.06
C LEU A 118 -5.44 -0.69 -9.13
N GLY A 119 -5.18 0.43 -9.82
CA GLY A 119 -4.09 0.53 -10.79
C GLY A 119 -2.73 0.20 -10.17
N SER A 120 -2.46 0.71 -8.95
CA SER A 120 -1.21 0.42 -8.23
C SER A 120 -1.12 -1.04 -7.81
N ALA A 121 -2.21 -1.65 -7.34
CA ALA A 121 -2.24 -3.06 -6.96
C ALA A 121 -2.02 -3.99 -8.17
N GLN A 122 -2.68 -3.71 -9.29
CA GLN A 122 -2.49 -4.45 -10.55
C GLN A 122 -1.06 -4.27 -11.08
N PHE A 123 -0.51 -3.06 -11.03
CA PHE A 123 0.88 -2.81 -11.41
C PHE A 123 1.87 -3.66 -10.60
N GLN A 124 1.72 -3.71 -9.27
CA GLN A 124 2.57 -4.54 -8.42
C GLN A 124 2.37 -6.03 -8.67
N LYS A 125 1.17 -6.45 -9.05
CA LYS A 125 0.89 -7.83 -9.54
C LYS A 125 1.47 -8.13 -10.91
N LYS A 126 2.03 -7.13 -11.58
CA LYS A 126 2.53 -7.17 -12.97
C LYS A 126 1.40 -7.33 -14.01
N ASP A 127 0.16 -7.09 -13.63
CA ASP A 127 -1.00 -7.05 -14.53
C ASP A 127 -1.10 -5.65 -15.17
N TYR A 128 -0.09 -5.29 -15.96
CA TYR A 128 0.10 -3.92 -16.46
C TYR A 128 -1.04 -3.42 -17.34
N GLN A 129 -1.71 -4.30 -18.07
CA GLN A 129 -2.85 -3.90 -18.91
C GLN A 129 -4.05 -3.49 -18.07
N GLU A 130 -4.36 -4.24 -17.00
CA GLU A 130 -5.40 -3.89 -16.04
C GLU A 130 -5.03 -2.63 -15.25
N ALA A 131 -3.75 -2.46 -14.90
CA ALA A 131 -3.26 -1.24 -14.29
C ALA A 131 -3.53 -0.02 -15.17
N ILE A 132 -3.24 -0.09 -16.48
CA ILE A 132 -3.54 0.97 -17.46
C ILE A 132 -5.03 1.29 -17.44
N THR A 133 -5.89 0.27 -17.50
CA THR A 133 -7.35 0.44 -17.51
C THR A 133 -7.82 1.21 -16.28
N ASN A 134 -7.35 0.83 -15.10
CA ASN A 134 -7.72 1.47 -13.84
C ASN A 134 -7.17 2.90 -13.73
N TYR A 135 -5.89 3.13 -14.10
CA TYR A 135 -5.32 4.48 -14.12
C TYR A 135 -6.05 5.41 -15.09
N GLN A 136 -6.36 4.94 -16.30
CA GLN A 136 -7.13 5.72 -17.27
C GLN A 136 -8.54 6.05 -16.77
N ALA A 137 -9.21 5.09 -16.12
CA ALA A 137 -10.52 5.34 -15.52
C ALA A 137 -10.44 6.38 -14.39
N GLY A 138 -9.43 6.30 -13.53
CA GLY A 138 -9.18 7.29 -12.49
C GLY A 138 -8.88 8.68 -13.06
N LEU A 139 -8.06 8.76 -14.12
CA LEU A 139 -7.70 10.00 -14.79
C LEU A 139 -8.87 10.63 -15.56
N LYS A 140 -9.87 9.86 -16.00
CA LYS A 140 -11.12 10.44 -16.52
C LYS A 140 -11.89 11.22 -15.45
N LEU A 141 -11.82 10.81 -14.20
CA LEU A 141 -12.44 11.48 -13.06
C LEU A 141 -11.57 12.61 -12.50
N LYS A 142 -10.25 12.44 -12.52
CA LYS A 142 -9.26 13.39 -11.98
C LYS A 142 -8.08 13.56 -12.94
N PRO A 143 -8.26 14.33 -14.04
CA PRO A 143 -7.31 14.38 -15.17
C PRO A 143 -5.92 14.90 -14.82
N ASN A 144 -5.82 15.76 -13.81
CA ASN A 144 -4.60 16.47 -13.45
C ASN A 144 -3.86 15.87 -12.25
N TYR A 145 -4.16 14.61 -11.90
CA TYR A 145 -3.49 13.94 -10.78
C TYR A 145 -2.13 13.39 -11.21
N ALA A 146 -1.06 14.07 -10.81
CA ALA A 146 0.32 13.71 -11.19
C ALA A 146 0.68 12.27 -10.85
N GLY A 147 0.26 11.75 -9.66
CA GLY A 147 0.49 10.37 -9.26
C GLY A 147 -0.19 9.34 -10.16
N GLY A 148 -1.42 9.64 -10.63
CA GLY A 148 -2.13 8.78 -11.59
C GLY A 148 -1.47 8.77 -12.97
N LEU A 149 -1.02 9.94 -13.45
CA LEU A 149 -0.25 10.07 -14.70
C LEU A 149 1.08 9.31 -14.60
N PHE A 150 1.78 9.42 -13.48
CA PHE A 150 3.02 8.70 -13.22
C PHE A 150 2.80 7.18 -13.21
N GLY A 151 1.79 6.69 -12.48
CA GLY A 151 1.45 5.26 -12.48
C GLY A 151 1.08 4.71 -13.86
N LEU A 152 0.32 5.49 -14.65
CA LEU A 152 0.01 5.15 -16.04
C LEU A 152 1.28 5.10 -16.91
N GLY A 153 2.18 6.08 -16.74
CA GLY A 153 3.48 6.10 -17.41
C GLY A 153 4.32 4.87 -17.10
N ASN A 154 4.39 4.48 -15.81
CA ASN A 154 5.11 3.27 -15.39
C ASN A 154 4.51 2.00 -16.03
N ALA A 155 3.18 1.88 -16.07
CA ALA A 155 2.51 0.73 -16.68
C ALA A 155 2.78 0.65 -18.19
N TYR A 156 2.80 1.78 -18.91
CA TYR A 156 3.22 1.82 -20.30
C TYR A 156 4.69 1.44 -20.49
N TYR A 157 5.57 1.91 -19.59
CA TYR A 157 6.99 1.57 -19.63
C TYR A 157 7.22 0.06 -19.50
N MET A 158 6.53 -0.58 -18.54
CA MET A 158 6.64 -2.03 -18.35
C MET A 158 6.13 -2.85 -19.54
N LEU A 159 5.24 -2.29 -20.36
CA LEU A 159 4.81 -2.88 -21.64
C LEU A 159 5.66 -2.44 -22.83
N ASN A 160 6.81 -1.80 -22.60
CA ASN A 160 7.71 -1.25 -23.62
C ASN A 160 7.03 -0.25 -24.58
N LYS A 161 5.96 0.41 -24.14
CA LYS A 161 5.28 1.50 -24.85
C LYS A 161 5.92 2.83 -24.47
N LEU A 162 7.19 2.99 -24.92
CA LEU A 162 8.05 4.08 -24.46
C LEU A 162 7.53 5.49 -24.83
N PRO A 163 6.99 5.75 -26.05
CA PRO A 163 6.41 7.05 -26.37
C PRO A 163 5.25 7.43 -25.46
N GLU A 164 4.33 6.47 -25.20
CA GLU A 164 3.18 6.68 -24.32
C GLU A 164 3.63 6.93 -22.88
N ALA A 165 4.64 6.20 -22.39
CA ALA A 165 5.20 6.41 -21.05
C ALA A 165 5.75 7.83 -20.90
N ILE A 166 6.60 8.29 -21.85
CA ILE A 166 7.16 9.65 -21.84
C ILE A 166 6.05 10.70 -21.89
N ALA A 167 5.00 10.48 -22.68
CA ALA A 167 3.87 11.41 -22.75
C ALA A 167 3.19 11.57 -21.38
N GLN A 168 2.94 10.46 -20.66
CA GLN A 168 2.33 10.52 -19.35
C GLN A 168 3.25 11.16 -18.30
N PHE A 169 4.55 10.84 -18.30
CA PHE A 169 5.52 11.48 -17.41
C PHE A 169 5.62 12.99 -17.65
N ASN A 170 5.65 13.43 -18.91
CA ASN A 170 5.63 14.85 -19.23
C ASN A 170 4.34 15.54 -18.72
N LEU A 171 3.18 14.88 -18.81
CA LEU A 171 1.95 15.40 -18.24
C LEU A 171 2.05 15.49 -16.71
N ALA A 172 2.62 14.48 -16.05
CA ALA A 172 2.83 14.51 -14.59
C ALA A 172 3.72 15.70 -14.20
N VAL A 173 4.84 15.91 -14.88
CA VAL A 173 5.75 17.06 -14.65
C VAL A 173 5.05 18.39 -14.92
N LYS A 174 4.17 18.46 -15.94
CA LYS A 174 3.37 19.66 -16.21
C LYS A 174 2.40 19.99 -15.07
N GLN A 175 1.83 18.97 -14.41
CA GLN A 175 0.95 19.18 -13.25
C GLN A 175 1.72 19.52 -11.97
N ASP A 176 2.88 18.93 -11.78
CA ASP A 176 3.78 19.21 -10.67
C ASP A 176 5.23 19.29 -11.15
N GLN A 177 5.73 20.52 -11.32
CA GLN A 177 7.09 20.77 -11.79
C GLN A 177 8.18 20.26 -10.82
N LYS A 178 7.83 19.93 -9.59
CA LYS A 178 8.75 19.34 -8.60
C LYS A 178 8.65 17.82 -8.52
N PHE A 179 7.84 17.21 -9.37
CA PHE A 179 7.65 15.76 -9.38
C PHE A 179 8.83 15.05 -10.04
N TRP A 180 9.99 15.10 -9.38
CA TRP A 180 11.25 14.52 -9.86
C TRP A 180 11.17 13.03 -10.25
N PRO A 181 10.30 12.15 -9.67
CA PRO A 181 10.24 10.75 -10.08
C PRO A 181 9.86 10.58 -11.57
N ALA A 182 8.96 11.41 -12.10
CA ALA A 182 8.61 11.36 -13.51
C ALA A 182 9.78 11.83 -14.40
N ILE A 183 10.51 12.85 -13.97
CA ILE A 183 11.71 13.33 -14.67
C ILE A 183 12.79 12.24 -14.67
N ASN A 184 13.00 11.58 -13.54
CA ASN A 184 13.92 10.44 -13.44
C ASN A 184 13.57 9.34 -14.46
N ASN A 185 12.30 8.95 -14.52
CA ASN A 185 11.86 7.86 -15.40
C ASN A 185 11.95 8.23 -16.89
N ILE A 186 11.78 9.51 -17.26
CA ILE A 186 12.12 9.98 -18.62
C ILE A 186 13.62 9.75 -18.87
N GLY A 187 14.49 10.02 -17.90
CA GLY A 187 15.93 9.75 -17.98
C GLY A 187 16.23 8.26 -18.19
N LEU A 188 15.58 7.37 -17.45
CA LEU A 188 15.72 5.92 -17.61
C LEU A 188 15.35 5.47 -19.03
N ILE A 189 14.23 5.96 -19.56
CA ILE A 189 13.80 5.64 -20.93
C ILE A 189 14.79 6.15 -21.96
N LYS A 190 15.25 7.41 -21.84
CA LYS A 190 16.24 7.99 -22.75
C LYS A 190 17.55 7.20 -22.75
N HIS A 191 18.01 6.78 -21.57
CA HIS A 191 19.21 5.94 -21.47
C HIS A 191 19.01 4.59 -22.18
N GLN A 192 17.87 3.94 -21.98
CA GLN A 192 17.51 2.69 -22.65
C GLN A 192 17.50 2.85 -24.18
N GLN A 193 17.03 3.99 -24.68
CA GLN A 193 17.03 4.34 -26.11
C GLN A 193 18.41 4.74 -26.65
N GLY A 194 19.44 4.86 -25.80
CA GLY A 194 20.79 5.30 -26.19
C GLY A 194 21.00 6.82 -26.22
N ASP A 195 19.97 7.61 -25.88
CA ASP A 195 20.10 9.07 -25.70
C ASP A 195 20.72 9.38 -24.33
N ILE A 196 22.01 9.08 -24.18
CA ILE A 196 22.74 9.26 -22.94
C ILE A 196 22.77 10.72 -22.50
N SER A 197 22.96 11.64 -23.48
CA SER A 197 22.99 13.07 -23.18
C SER A 197 21.66 13.58 -22.66
N GLY A 198 20.56 13.16 -23.29
CA GLY A 198 19.21 13.48 -22.78
C GLY A 198 18.89 12.85 -21.44
N ALA A 199 19.37 11.63 -21.17
CA ALA A 199 19.22 10.98 -19.86
C ALA A 199 19.92 11.79 -18.75
N ILE A 200 21.18 12.17 -18.98
CA ILE A 200 21.96 13.01 -18.05
C ILE A 200 21.24 14.32 -17.75
N GLN A 201 20.69 15.00 -18.76
CA GLN A 201 19.93 16.24 -18.55
C GLN A 201 18.73 16.02 -17.64
N GLN A 202 17.97 14.93 -17.84
CA GLN A 202 16.81 14.62 -17.00
C GLN A 202 17.24 14.34 -15.56
N TRP A 203 18.26 13.52 -15.33
CA TRP A 203 18.74 13.22 -13.99
C TRP A 203 19.34 14.44 -13.27
N GLN A 204 20.05 15.32 -14.00
CA GLN A 204 20.49 16.61 -13.46
C GLN A 204 19.31 17.48 -13.00
N MET A 205 18.22 17.52 -13.79
CA MET A 205 17.00 18.23 -13.41
C MET A 205 16.36 17.62 -12.15
N ALA A 206 16.24 16.30 -12.07
CA ALA A 206 15.70 15.60 -10.92
C ALA A 206 16.50 15.89 -9.64
N VAL A 207 17.83 15.77 -9.70
CA VAL A 207 18.76 16.07 -8.58
C VAL A 207 18.72 17.56 -8.19
N LYS A 208 18.52 18.46 -9.15
CA LYS A 208 18.35 19.90 -8.85
C LYS A 208 17.07 20.18 -8.06
N ILE A 209 15.98 19.44 -8.34
CA ILE A 209 14.70 19.56 -7.64
C ILE A 209 14.84 18.99 -6.22
N ASP A 210 15.40 17.81 -6.10
CA ASP A 210 15.64 17.16 -4.80
C ASP A 210 17.06 16.60 -4.72
N LYS A 211 17.91 17.28 -3.94
CA LYS A 211 19.31 16.86 -3.73
C LYS A 211 19.44 15.54 -2.96
N LYS A 212 18.37 15.07 -2.32
CA LYS A 212 18.30 13.80 -1.59
C LYS A 212 17.65 12.68 -2.42
N ALA A 213 17.34 12.92 -3.70
CA ALA A 213 16.87 11.88 -4.59
C ALA A 213 18.04 10.95 -4.98
N ALA A 214 18.20 9.87 -4.22
CA ALA A 214 19.31 8.93 -4.37
C ALA A 214 19.32 8.26 -5.75
N GLU A 215 18.17 7.88 -6.26
CA GLU A 215 18.03 7.17 -7.54
C GLU A 215 18.58 7.97 -8.73
N PRO A 216 18.06 9.16 -9.07
CA PRO A 216 18.61 9.95 -10.18
C PRO A 216 20.07 10.37 -9.94
N LEU A 217 20.49 10.54 -8.69
CA LEU A 217 21.88 10.85 -8.37
C LEU A 217 22.81 9.66 -8.69
N LEU A 218 22.41 8.43 -8.39
CA LEU A 218 23.18 7.23 -8.74
C LEU A 218 23.20 7.02 -10.27
N ALA A 219 22.06 7.15 -10.95
CA ALA A 219 22.00 7.03 -12.40
C ALA A 219 22.90 8.07 -13.09
N LEU A 220 22.87 9.32 -12.62
CA LEU A 220 23.75 10.39 -13.11
C LEU A 220 25.23 10.08 -12.83
N ALA A 221 25.54 9.53 -11.65
CA ALA A 221 26.91 9.14 -11.26
C ALA A 221 27.49 8.08 -12.22
N ILE A 222 26.70 7.04 -12.50
CA ILE A 222 27.09 5.96 -13.42
C ILE A 222 27.31 6.52 -14.84
N ALA A 223 26.40 7.35 -15.32
CA ALA A 223 26.55 7.96 -16.64
C ALA A 223 27.76 8.91 -16.72
N THR A 224 28.07 9.66 -15.66
CA THR A 224 29.24 10.53 -15.54
C THR A 224 30.53 9.72 -15.54
N TYR A 225 30.56 8.63 -14.76
CA TYR A 225 31.69 7.68 -14.74
C TYR A 225 31.96 7.10 -16.15
N ASN A 226 30.89 6.62 -16.82
CA ASN A 226 31.03 6.03 -18.17
C ASN A 226 31.45 7.01 -19.23
N LYS A 227 31.27 8.32 -19.02
CA LYS A 227 31.82 9.38 -19.87
C LYS A 227 33.30 9.64 -19.66
N GLY A 228 33.95 8.99 -18.71
CA GLY A 228 35.36 9.16 -18.37
C GLY A 228 35.63 10.14 -17.21
N GLU A 229 34.61 10.75 -16.67
CA GLU A 229 34.71 11.63 -15.47
C GLU A 229 34.72 10.76 -14.19
N ILE A 230 35.76 9.91 -14.07
CA ILE A 230 35.86 8.80 -13.12
C ILE A 230 35.67 9.29 -11.69
N GLN A 231 36.50 10.24 -11.24
CA GLN A 231 36.48 10.68 -9.83
C GLN A 231 35.15 11.36 -9.45
N GLN A 232 34.59 12.15 -10.36
CA GLN A 232 33.34 12.82 -10.16
C GLN A 232 32.19 11.80 -10.07
N GLY A 233 32.14 10.84 -10.99
CA GLY A 233 31.16 9.76 -10.98
C GLY A 233 31.18 8.96 -9.68
N VAL A 234 32.36 8.50 -9.25
CA VAL A 234 32.53 7.75 -7.97
C VAL A 234 32.06 8.58 -6.78
N LYS A 235 32.47 9.84 -6.67
CA LYS A 235 32.05 10.73 -5.58
C LYS A 235 30.53 10.89 -5.52
N MET A 236 29.88 11.10 -6.67
CA MET A 236 28.43 11.23 -6.75
C MET A 236 27.73 9.93 -6.38
N GLY A 237 28.22 8.78 -6.86
CA GLY A 237 27.64 7.47 -6.56
C GLY A 237 27.72 7.13 -5.09
N VAL A 238 28.88 7.33 -4.45
CA VAL A 238 29.04 7.18 -3.01
C VAL A 238 28.08 8.09 -2.24
N SER A 239 27.87 9.32 -2.70
CA SER A 239 26.90 10.25 -2.11
C SER A 239 25.47 9.73 -2.23
N ALA A 240 25.09 9.16 -3.37
CA ALA A 240 23.78 8.55 -3.58
C ALA A 240 23.54 7.37 -2.63
N LEU A 241 24.53 6.49 -2.50
CA LEU A 241 24.46 5.30 -1.63
C LEU A 241 24.44 5.66 -0.12
N ARG A 242 25.03 6.79 0.26
CA ARG A 242 24.90 7.34 1.63
C ARG A 242 23.50 7.88 1.90
N ILE A 243 22.80 8.40 0.90
CA ILE A 243 21.40 8.84 1.05
C ILE A 243 20.48 7.63 1.20
N ASP A 244 20.66 6.60 0.36
CA ASP A 244 19.89 5.36 0.43
C ASP A 244 20.72 4.17 -0.08
N SER A 245 21.22 3.36 0.86
CA SER A 245 22.07 2.21 0.57
C SER A 245 21.36 1.06 -0.17
N ARG A 246 20.02 1.04 -0.19
CA ARG A 246 19.24 0.02 -0.94
C ARG A 246 19.54 0.05 -2.43
N TYR A 247 19.92 1.21 -2.97
CA TYR A 247 20.34 1.34 -4.38
C TYR A 247 21.68 0.64 -4.72
N ALA A 248 22.35 0.02 -3.75
CA ALA A 248 23.45 -0.90 -4.00
C ALA A 248 22.98 -2.30 -4.44
N ASP A 249 21.71 -2.63 -4.28
CA ASP A 249 21.11 -3.90 -4.67
C ASP A 249 20.55 -3.81 -6.09
N LEU A 250 20.99 -4.71 -6.98
CA LEU A 250 20.55 -4.74 -8.38
C LEU A 250 19.08 -5.16 -8.52
N ASP A 251 18.57 -6.01 -7.63
CA ASP A 251 17.15 -6.39 -7.65
C ASP A 251 16.29 -5.18 -7.25
N PHE A 252 16.72 -4.40 -6.27
CA PHE A 252 16.06 -3.15 -5.91
C PHE A 252 16.06 -2.14 -7.07
N LEU A 253 17.17 -2.01 -7.80
CA LEU A 253 17.23 -1.17 -9.00
C LEU A 253 16.25 -1.64 -10.08
N LYS A 254 16.17 -2.95 -10.30
CA LYS A 254 15.23 -3.56 -11.23
C LYS A 254 13.76 -3.32 -10.83
N GLU A 255 13.43 -3.41 -9.55
CA GLU A 255 12.10 -3.05 -9.02
C GLU A 255 11.78 -1.56 -9.26
N ASN A 256 12.81 -0.69 -9.29
CA ASN A 256 12.70 0.73 -9.61
C ASN A 256 12.81 1.03 -11.12
N LEU A 257 12.48 0.04 -11.96
CA LEU A 257 12.34 0.18 -13.41
C LEU A 257 13.66 0.44 -14.19
N TRP A 258 14.82 0.14 -13.61
CA TRP A 258 16.07 0.25 -14.33
C TRP A 258 16.13 -0.80 -15.46
N GLY A 259 16.38 -0.32 -16.69
CA GLY A 259 16.52 -1.19 -17.87
C GLY A 259 17.83 -1.99 -17.85
N GLU A 260 17.88 -3.08 -18.60
CA GLU A 260 19.01 -4.03 -18.60
C GLU A 260 20.37 -3.34 -18.83
N ARG A 261 20.43 -2.39 -19.75
CA ARG A 261 21.68 -1.66 -20.05
C ARG A 261 22.19 -0.92 -18.81
N LEU A 262 21.33 -0.16 -18.11
CA LEU A 262 21.74 0.61 -16.94
C LEU A 262 22.03 -0.32 -15.76
N LEU A 263 21.34 -1.45 -15.61
CA LEU A 263 21.64 -2.48 -14.61
C LEU A 263 23.03 -3.08 -14.81
N LEU A 264 23.44 -3.39 -16.06
CA LEU A 264 24.79 -3.87 -16.36
C LEU A 264 25.86 -2.82 -16.05
N GLU A 265 25.59 -1.54 -16.35
CA GLU A 265 26.47 -0.43 -16.01
C GLU A 265 26.55 -0.24 -14.48
N ALA A 266 25.41 -0.35 -13.77
CA ALA A 266 25.34 -0.29 -12.30
C ALA A 266 26.16 -1.43 -11.64
N ALA A 267 26.03 -2.66 -12.13
CA ALA A 267 26.77 -3.79 -11.62
C ALA A 267 28.30 -3.56 -11.68
N LYS A 268 28.79 -3.00 -12.80
CA LYS A 268 30.22 -2.66 -12.96
C LYS A 268 30.63 -1.53 -12.04
N PHE A 269 29.80 -0.50 -11.90
CA PHE A 269 30.06 0.66 -11.06
C PHE A 269 30.09 0.29 -9.57
N LEU A 270 29.12 -0.50 -9.10
CA LEU A 270 29.05 -0.97 -7.71
C LEU A 270 30.19 -1.94 -7.35
N ALA A 271 30.81 -2.58 -8.35
CA ALA A 271 31.97 -3.45 -8.16
C ALA A 271 33.29 -2.70 -7.99
N LEU A 272 33.33 -1.38 -8.21
CA LEU A 272 34.55 -0.57 -8.05
C LEU A 272 35.06 -0.63 -6.61
N PRO A 273 36.40 -0.73 -6.40
CA PRO A 273 36.97 -0.82 -5.04
C PRO A 273 36.56 0.33 -4.14
N GLU A 274 36.56 1.57 -4.65
CA GLU A 274 36.21 2.79 -3.92
C GLU A 274 34.72 2.79 -3.49
N VAL A 275 33.83 2.27 -4.35
CA VAL A 275 32.39 2.18 -4.06
C VAL A 275 32.15 1.07 -3.03
N LYS A 276 32.81 -0.08 -3.16
CA LYS A 276 32.72 -1.18 -2.19
C LYS A 276 33.24 -0.76 -0.82
N SER A 277 34.37 -0.07 -0.75
CA SER A 277 34.91 0.44 0.51
C SER A 277 33.92 1.38 1.21
N ALA A 278 33.31 2.31 0.46
CA ALA A 278 32.33 3.21 0.99
C ALA A 278 31.04 2.49 1.49
N LEU A 279 30.61 1.41 0.84
CA LEU A 279 29.50 0.58 1.29
C LEU A 279 29.81 -0.18 2.57
N GLN A 280 31.04 -0.70 2.71
CA GLN A 280 31.49 -1.36 3.94
C GLN A 280 31.50 -0.41 5.14
N GLU A 281 32.02 0.83 4.96
CA GLU A 281 31.98 1.87 5.99
C GLU A 281 30.54 2.19 6.45
N LEU A 282 29.58 2.19 5.53
CA LEU A 282 28.17 2.43 5.86
C LEU A 282 27.54 1.29 6.66
N THR A 283 27.95 0.04 6.40
CA THR A 283 27.45 -1.13 7.14
C THR A 283 28.08 -1.24 8.52
N GLU A 284 29.35 -0.93 8.67
CA GLU A 284 30.08 -0.97 9.95
C GLU A 284 29.67 0.19 10.88
N GLY A 285 29.43 1.39 10.33
CA GLY A 285 29.00 2.56 11.09
C GLY A 285 27.53 2.53 11.55
N SER A 286 26.73 1.57 11.06
CA SER A 286 25.33 1.34 11.46
C SER A 286 25.14 0.21 12.47
N SER A 287 26.21 -0.44 12.93
CA SER A 287 26.16 -1.39 14.03
C SER A 287 26.09 -0.63 15.37
N PRO A 288 25.07 -0.94 16.25
CA PRO A 288 24.81 -0.20 17.48
C PRO A 288 25.91 -0.38 18.52
#